data_18e45fb340050b21a06813d627ba20ef
#
_entry.id   18e45fb340050b21a06813d627ba20ef
#
_cell.length_a   1.000
_cell.length_b   1.000
_cell.length_c   1.000
_cell.angle_alpha   90.00
_cell.angle_beta   90.00
_cell.angle_gamma   90.00
#
_symmetry.space_group_name_H-M   'P 1'
#
loop_
_entity.id
_entity.type
_entity.pdbx_description
1 polymer ?
#
loop_
_entity_poly.entity_id
_entity_poly.type
_entity_poly.pdbx_seq_one_letter_code
_entity_poly.pdbx_strand_id
1 'polypeptide(L)'
;MKKLTALLLALAMVFALAACGGGNASTPAASNGGSGAPAASAAASGDKSAAAPTGGDSAESPVAGKKVAYIMLMSSATIFQMWSDSFQATAEKLGMKADTFFCSDNADQWKTQVQTCADGGYDGLMVSHGGQEYAWDFLKGILEQHPDLKIATFDTPFKDANGQVQKIDGVTQFFQQDAGFARSLVEELLKLNKDKVDAGEAVRILQVQQGAGYNSPFDRRQVGYQEYLDAGKIVNVERIAPTDDQNATSSMRDVTAATLQKYNDTADIDGIWCCYDAYAQGVYQALKEANSEIPMVSVDICNEDIQFMAEGKNWKACATTNWTSNGEFACRVLALEMAGQYDAIEASSCYDKEIGAWMEIPSTIVTQEQVMSKSGVTVENLQDVADASYTDTSWMPTCDWMVELLGH
;
A
#
# COMPACT_ATOMS: atom_id res chain seq x y z
N MET A 1 -53.65 -5.17 23.47
CA MET A 1 -54.70 -6.01 22.82
C MET A 1 -54.56 -5.89 21.32
N LYS A 2 -54.59 -7.05 20.67
CA LYS A 2 -54.66 -7.32 19.21
C LYS A 2 -53.35 -7.07 18.44
N LYS A 3 -52.49 -8.08 18.25
CA LYS A 3 -52.51 -9.28 17.37
C LYS A 3 -52.27 -8.94 15.90
N LEU A 4 -51.05 -9.32 15.45
CA LEU A 4 -50.74 -10.31 14.40
C LEU A 4 -51.39 -10.05 13.02
N THR A 5 -50.56 -9.94 11.99
CA THR A 5 -50.46 -11.01 10.97
C THR A 5 -49.23 -10.84 10.11
N ALA A 6 -48.44 -11.92 10.01
CA ALA A 6 -47.40 -12.17 9.06
C ALA A 6 -48.03 -12.48 7.69
N LEU A 7 -47.39 -12.13 6.59
CA LEU A 7 -47.56 -12.84 5.33
C LEU A 7 -46.22 -12.89 4.54
N LEU A 8 -45.68 -14.09 4.52
CA LEU A 8 -44.69 -14.56 3.57
C LEU A 8 -45.25 -14.45 2.14
N LEU A 9 -44.48 -13.95 1.19
CA LEU A 9 -44.61 -14.33 -0.20
C LEU A 9 -43.23 -14.55 -0.81
N ALA A 10 -42.85 -15.81 -0.86
CA ALA A 10 -41.82 -16.33 -1.75
C ALA A 10 -42.46 -16.47 -3.14
N LEU A 11 -41.82 -15.95 -4.18
CA LEU A 11 -42.08 -16.40 -5.52
C LEU A 11 -40.78 -16.43 -6.34
N ALA A 12 -40.34 -17.66 -6.55
CA ALA A 12 -39.35 -18.01 -7.55
C ALA A 12 -39.91 -17.71 -8.98
N MET A 13 -39.10 -17.18 -9.86
CA MET A 13 -39.30 -17.34 -11.29
C MET A 13 -38.03 -17.75 -12.00
N VAL A 14 -38.20 -18.85 -12.67
CA VAL A 14 -37.27 -19.65 -13.44
C VAL A 14 -37.21 -19.14 -14.89
N PHE A 15 -35.95 -19.16 -15.44
CA PHE A 15 -35.57 -19.33 -16.85
C PHE A 15 -36.47 -18.89 -17.98
N ALA A 16 -35.91 -18.13 -18.91
CA ALA A 16 -36.14 -18.33 -20.34
C ALA A 16 -34.87 -18.01 -21.14
N LEU A 17 -34.25 -19.07 -21.66
CA LEU A 17 -33.35 -19.03 -22.81
C LEU A 17 -34.19 -18.72 -24.07
N ALA A 18 -33.68 -17.87 -24.91
CA ALA A 18 -34.01 -17.91 -26.35
C ALA A 18 -32.76 -17.60 -27.18
N ALA A 19 -32.32 -18.61 -27.86
CA ALA A 19 -31.30 -18.58 -28.90
C ALA A 19 -31.93 -18.24 -30.24
N CYS A 20 -31.19 -17.51 -31.10
CA CYS A 20 -31.16 -17.57 -32.56
C CYS A 20 -30.06 -16.58 -33.01
N GLY A 21 -29.08 -16.86 -33.84
CA GLY A 21 -28.84 -17.92 -34.79
C GLY A 21 -28.11 -17.36 -35.98
N GLY A 22 -27.15 -18.12 -36.52
CA GLY A 22 -26.54 -17.95 -37.85
C GLY A 22 -25.21 -17.20 -37.86
N GLY A 23 -24.08 -17.77 -38.16
CA GLY A 23 -23.62 -18.77 -39.11
C GLY A 23 -22.45 -18.12 -39.83
N ASN A 24 -21.29 -18.65 -39.92
CA ASN A 24 -20.82 -19.64 -40.85
C ASN A 24 -19.38 -20.08 -40.53
N ALA A 25 -19.16 -21.34 -40.75
CA ALA A 25 -17.98 -22.12 -40.62
C ALA A 25 -16.87 -21.82 -41.65
N SER A 26 -15.64 -22.07 -41.28
CA SER A 26 -14.73 -22.90 -42.12
C SER A 26 -13.48 -23.30 -41.35
N THR A 27 -13.39 -24.55 -40.95
CA THR A 27 -12.16 -25.33 -40.89
C THR A 27 -11.96 -25.99 -42.25
N PRO A 28 -10.73 -26.30 -42.68
CA PRO A 28 -10.14 -27.60 -42.48
C PRO A 28 -8.63 -27.53 -42.28
N ALA A 29 -7.94 -28.47 -41.83
CA ALA A 29 -7.75 -29.87 -41.79
C ALA A 29 -6.28 -30.15 -41.38
N ALA A 30 -6.12 -31.21 -40.66
CA ALA A 30 -4.85 -31.77 -40.22
C ALA A 30 -4.01 -32.35 -41.36
N SER A 31 -2.68 -32.40 -41.17
CA SER A 31 -1.90 -33.50 -41.72
C SER A 31 -0.71 -33.85 -40.85
N ASN A 32 -0.60 -35.16 -40.69
CA ASN A 32 0.34 -35.97 -39.94
C ASN A 32 1.77 -36.02 -40.51
N GLY A 33 2.67 -36.51 -39.68
CA GLY A 33 3.86 -37.26 -40.00
C GLY A 33 5.15 -36.58 -39.51
N GLY A 34 6.08 -37.16 -38.81
CA GLY A 34 6.36 -38.52 -38.43
C GLY A 34 7.79 -38.55 -37.88
N SER A 35 7.97 -39.37 -36.90
CA SER A 35 9.16 -40.08 -36.38
C SER A 35 10.58 -39.73 -36.87
N GLY A 36 11.53 -39.70 -35.89
CA GLY A 36 12.90 -40.03 -36.16
C GLY A 36 13.89 -39.53 -35.09
N ALA A 37 14.12 -40.29 -34.03
CA ALA A 37 15.43 -40.32 -33.38
C ALA A 37 16.34 -41.32 -34.11
N PRO A 38 17.66 -41.13 -34.12
CA PRO A 38 18.51 -41.98 -33.29
C PRO A 38 19.72 -41.30 -32.64
N ALA A 39 20.07 -41.90 -31.55
CA ALA A 39 21.20 -42.07 -30.72
C ALA A 39 22.63 -41.73 -31.21
N ALA A 40 23.37 -41.21 -30.22
CA ALA A 40 24.73 -41.47 -29.79
C ALA A 40 25.91 -41.48 -30.75
N SER A 41 26.90 -40.65 -30.45
CA SER A 41 28.30 -41.16 -30.33
C SER A 41 29.16 -40.15 -29.54
N ALA A 42 29.93 -40.70 -28.59
CA ALA A 42 30.93 -40.03 -27.78
C ALA A 42 32.23 -39.88 -28.56
N ALA A 43 32.97 -38.78 -28.31
CA ALA A 43 34.42 -38.78 -28.36
C ALA A 43 34.98 -37.67 -27.49
N ALA A 44 35.80 -38.10 -26.54
CA ALA A 44 36.59 -37.24 -25.66
C ALA A 44 37.83 -36.70 -26.40
N SER A 45 38.20 -35.46 -26.10
CA SER A 45 39.61 -35.08 -26.05
C SER A 45 39.77 -33.84 -25.17
N GLY A 46 40.56 -33.99 -24.13
CA GLY A 46 40.87 -32.93 -23.18
C GLY A 46 41.78 -31.87 -23.76
N ASP A 47 41.62 -30.68 -23.25
CA ASP A 47 42.74 -29.76 -23.11
C ASP A 47 42.64 -28.97 -21.83
N LYS A 48 43.73 -29.00 -21.07
CA LYS A 48 43.91 -28.26 -19.82
C LYS A 48 44.12 -26.79 -20.17
N SER A 49 43.18 -25.93 -19.82
CA SER A 49 43.45 -24.51 -19.70
C SER A 49 43.29 -24.06 -18.26
N ALA A 50 44.28 -23.30 -17.81
CA ALA A 50 44.52 -22.91 -16.44
C ALA A 50 43.32 -22.21 -15.82
N ALA A 51 43.00 -22.59 -14.61
CA ALA A 51 42.12 -21.86 -13.73
C ALA A 51 42.74 -20.50 -13.43
N ALA A 52 42.03 -19.45 -13.81
CA ALA A 52 42.22 -18.10 -13.23
C ALA A 52 41.78 -18.12 -11.76
N PRO A 53 42.46 -17.42 -10.85
CA PRO A 53 42.03 -17.36 -9.47
C PRO A 53 40.75 -16.54 -9.38
N THR A 54 39.62 -17.16 -9.22
CA THR A 54 38.40 -16.54 -8.73
C THR A 54 38.56 -16.38 -7.24
N GLY A 55 39.28 -15.38 -6.83
CA GLY A 55 39.32 -14.91 -5.46
C GLY A 55 38.42 -13.70 -5.34
N GLY A 56 37.19 -13.91 -5.00
CA GLY A 56 36.24 -13.00 -4.43
C GLY A 56 35.30 -13.88 -3.63
N ASP A 57 35.45 -13.90 -2.30
CA ASP A 57 34.40 -14.40 -1.42
C ASP A 57 33.18 -13.50 -1.67
N SER A 58 32.28 -13.89 -2.58
CA SER A 58 30.96 -13.32 -2.64
C SER A 58 30.26 -13.67 -1.34
N ALA A 59 29.69 -12.68 -0.64
CA ALA A 59 28.98 -12.92 0.60
C ALA A 59 27.93 -14.03 0.39
N GLU A 60 28.02 -15.08 1.19
CA GLU A 60 27.04 -16.15 1.16
C GLU A 60 25.79 -15.66 1.90
N SER A 61 24.66 -15.60 1.22
CA SER A 61 23.39 -15.19 1.83
C SER A 61 22.95 -16.20 2.89
N PRO A 62 22.77 -15.79 4.17
CA PRO A 62 22.31 -16.71 5.22
C PRO A 62 20.85 -17.16 5.01
N VAL A 63 20.13 -16.54 4.06
CA VAL A 63 18.76 -16.88 3.70
C VAL A 63 18.65 -17.56 2.32
N ALA A 64 19.78 -17.91 1.70
CA ALA A 64 19.77 -18.58 0.40
C ALA A 64 18.97 -19.90 0.45
N GLY A 65 18.13 -20.10 -0.56
CA GLY A 65 17.26 -21.27 -0.69
C GLY A 65 15.99 -21.22 0.14
N LYS A 66 15.83 -20.25 1.04
CA LYS A 66 14.62 -20.02 1.84
C LYS A 66 13.42 -19.70 0.94
N LYS A 67 12.24 -20.12 1.38
CA LYS A 67 10.97 -19.87 0.68
C LYS A 67 10.14 -18.88 1.45
N VAL A 68 9.76 -17.76 0.80
CA VAL A 68 8.98 -16.68 1.41
C VAL A 68 7.71 -16.39 0.63
N ALA A 69 6.70 -15.85 1.29
CA ALA A 69 5.49 -15.40 0.64
C ALA A 69 5.16 -13.95 1.05
N TYR A 70 4.66 -13.18 0.08
CA TYR A 70 3.95 -11.92 0.32
C TYR A 70 2.46 -12.17 0.17
N ILE A 71 1.69 -11.88 1.22
CA ILE A 71 0.24 -12.12 1.29
C ILE A 71 -0.45 -10.79 1.58
N MET A 72 -1.13 -10.24 0.57
CA MET A 72 -1.87 -9.00 0.61
C MET A 72 -3.37 -9.26 0.76
N LEU A 73 -4.03 -8.60 1.73
CA LEU A 73 -5.48 -8.68 1.88
C LEU A 73 -6.21 -8.10 0.66
N MET A 74 -5.74 -6.96 0.19
CA MET A 74 -6.42 -6.18 -0.84
C MET A 74 -6.32 -6.80 -2.24
N SER A 75 -7.04 -6.20 -3.19
CA SER A 75 -6.95 -6.53 -4.61
C SER A 75 -5.65 -6.04 -5.23
N SER A 76 -5.27 -6.60 -6.40
CA SER A 76 -4.07 -6.20 -7.09
C SER A 76 -4.27 -4.86 -7.82
N ALA A 77 -3.93 -3.76 -7.16
CA ALA A 77 -3.79 -2.44 -7.78
C ALA A 77 -2.34 -2.22 -8.25
N THR A 78 -2.10 -1.24 -9.14
CA THR A 78 -0.77 -0.95 -9.69
C THR A 78 0.29 -0.78 -8.60
N ILE A 79 0.00 0.00 -7.56
CA ILE A 79 0.92 0.23 -6.44
C ILE A 79 1.27 -1.05 -5.68
N PHE A 80 0.31 -1.96 -5.49
CA PHE A 80 0.54 -3.24 -4.84
C PHE A 80 1.28 -4.24 -5.72
N GLN A 81 1.15 -4.14 -7.05
CA GLN A 81 1.99 -4.87 -7.99
C GLN A 81 3.44 -4.39 -7.92
N MET A 82 3.69 -3.07 -7.94
CA MET A 82 5.04 -2.49 -7.78
C MET A 82 5.72 -2.99 -6.51
N TRP A 83 4.99 -3.05 -5.40
CA TRP A 83 5.48 -3.64 -4.17
C TRP A 83 5.83 -5.13 -4.33
N SER A 84 4.86 -5.92 -4.82
CA SER A 84 5.02 -7.36 -5.04
C SER A 84 6.23 -7.68 -5.91
N ASP A 85 6.38 -6.97 -7.03
CA ASP A 85 7.48 -7.17 -7.97
C ASP A 85 8.83 -6.83 -7.32
N SER A 86 8.89 -5.76 -6.55
CA SER A 86 10.10 -5.36 -5.83
C SER A 86 10.44 -6.35 -4.70
N PHE A 87 9.44 -6.84 -3.96
CA PHE A 87 9.64 -7.88 -2.97
C PHE A 87 10.24 -9.16 -3.57
N GLN A 88 9.69 -9.62 -4.70
CA GLN A 88 10.18 -10.79 -5.43
C GLN A 88 11.60 -10.57 -5.96
N ALA A 89 11.85 -9.42 -6.61
CA ALA A 89 13.16 -9.10 -7.15
C ALA A 89 14.25 -9.02 -6.07
N THR A 90 13.89 -8.47 -4.90
CA THR A 90 14.80 -8.42 -3.74
C THR A 90 15.06 -9.82 -3.17
N ALA A 91 14.01 -10.63 -3.03
CA ALA A 91 14.14 -12.02 -2.57
C ALA A 91 15.07 -12.84 -3.51
N GLU A 92 14.91 -12.69 -4.82
CA GLU A 92 15.78 -13.36 -5.81
C GLU A 92 17.25 -12.96 -5.66
N LYS A 93 17.54 -11.66 -5.51
CA LYS A 93 18.91 -11.15 -5.27
C LYS A 93 19.51 -11.70 -3.98
N LEU A 94 18.70 -11.89 -2.94
CA LEU A 94 19.10 -12.49 -1.67
C LEU A 94 19.15 -14.04 -1.72
N GLY A 95 18.87 -14.65 -2.87
CA GLY A 95 18.90 -16.10 -3.06
C GLY A 95 17.67 -16.84 -2.53
N MET A 96 16.60 -16.15 -2.22
CA MET A 96 15.33 -16.71 -1.76
C MET A 96 14.39 -17.02 -2.93
N LYS A 97 13.34 -17.79 -2.67
CA LYS A 97 12.19 -18.01 -3.57
C LYS A 97 10.98 -17.32 -3.00
N ALA A 98 10.36 -16.42 -3.77
CA ALA A 98 9.21 -15.66 -3.31
C ALA A 98 7.96 -15.95 -4.15
N ASP A 99 6.84 -16.17 -3.46
CA ASP A 99 5.49 -16.22 -4.05
C ASP A 99 4.68 -15.01 -3.55
N THR A 100 3.72 -14.53 -4.35
CA THR A 100 2.83 -13.42 -3.94
C THR A 100 1.37 -13.78 -4.15
N PHE A 101 0.53 -13.32 -3.21
CA PHE A 101 -0.90 -13.63 -3.17
C PHE A 101 -1.71 -12.36 -2.86
N PHE A 102 -2.74 -12.12 -3.65
CA PHE A 102 -3.73 -11.06 -3.43
C PHE A 102 -5.07 -11.69 -3.06
N CYS A 103 -5.69 -11.25 -1.98
CA CYS A 103 -6.88 -11.87 -1.39
C CYS A 103 -8.18 -11.10 -1.66
N SER A 104 -8.17 -10.13 -2.59
CA SER A 104 -9.35 -9.44 -3.11
C SER A 104 -10.28 -8.89 -2.02
N ASP A 105 -9.71 -8.27 -0.99
CA ASP A 105 -10.40 -7.69 0.18
C ASP A 105 -11.19 -8.71 1.02
N ASN A 106 -10.79 -9.99 0.94
CA ASN A 106 -11.46 -11.10 1.63
C ASN A 106 -10.60 -11.61 2.79
N ALA A 107 -11.01 -11.29 4.03
CA ALA A 107 -10.30 -11.68 5.25
C ALA A 107 -10.21 -13.21 5.45
N ASP A 108 -11.22 -13.98 5.04
CA ASP A 108 -11.18 -15.43 5.16
C ASP A 108 -10.22 -16.06 4.14
N GLN A 109 -10.14 -15.49 2.94
CA GLN A 109 -9.15 -15.89 1.95
C GLN A 109 -7.74 -15.55 2.45
N TRP A 110 -7.53 -14.37 3.02
CA TRP A 110 -6.24 -13.97 3.61
C TRP A 110 -5.81 -14.94 4.73
N LYS A 111 -6.68 -15.26 5.69
CA LYS A 111 -6.40 -16.25 6.75
C LYS A 111 -6.07 -17.63 6.17
N THR A 112 -6.86 -18.07 5.19
CA THR A 112 -6.65 -19.36 4.52
C THR A 112 -5.31 -19.39 3.81
N GLN A 113 -4.91 -18.30 3.14
CA GLN A 113 -3.64 -18.22 2.42
C GLN A 113 -2.46 -18.22 3.39
N VAL A 114 -2.54 -17.47 4.51
CA VAL A 114 -1.51 -17.47 5.56
C VAL A 114 -1.33 -18.89 6.13
N GLN A 115 -2.43 -19.56 6.50
CA GLN A 115 -2.36 -20.93 7.00
C GLN A 115 -1.77 -21.89 5.96
N THR A 116 -2.20 -21.79 4.69
CA THR A 116 -1.71 -22.64 3.60
C THR A 116 -0.20 -22.48 3.39
N CYS A 117 0.31 -21.26 3.47
CA CYS A 117 1.75 -21.02 3.36
C CYS A 117 2.51 -21.56 4.58
N ALA A 118 2.00 -21.37 5.79
CA ALA A 118 2.59 -21.90 7.01
C ALA A 118 2.68 -23.44 6.95
N ASP A 119 1.58 -24.13 6.61
CA ASP A 119 1.52 -25.58 6.44
C ASP A 119 2.35 -26.08 5.23
N GLY A 120 2.52 -25.23 4.22
CA GLY A 120 3.26 -25.50 2.98
C GLY A 120 4.77 -25.38 3.10
N GLY A 121 5.30 -25.17 4.32
CA GLY A 121 6.75 -25.15 4.58
C GLY A 121 7.46 -23.90 4.06
N TYR A 122 6.78 -22.75 4.07
CA TYR A 122 7.45 -21.47 3.89
C TYR A 122 8.30 -21.14 5.13
N ASP A 123 9.46 -20.52 4.91
CA ASP A 123 10.36 -20.07 5.98
C ASP A 123 9.96 -18.69 6.54
N GLY A 124 9.33 -17.86 5.70
CA GLY A 124 8.92 -16.52 6.09
C GLY A 124 7.67 -16.03 5.36
N LEU A 125 6.83 -15.28 6.06
CA LEU A 125 5.63 -14.64 5.52
C LEU A 125 5.67 -13.13 5.76
N MET A 126 5.51 -12.39 4.69
CA MET A 126 5.20 -10.96 4.72
C MET A 126 3.70 -10.81 4.56
N VAL A 127 2.98 -10.45 5.62
CA VAL A 127 1.53 -10.32 5.59
C VAL A 127 1.12 -8.85 5.66
N SER A 128 0.12 -8.47 4.88
CA SER A 128 -0.25 -7.07 4.69
C SER A 128 -1.76 -6.84 4.84
N HIS A 129 -2.10 -5.73 5.51
CA HIS A 129 -3.47 -5.24 5.69
C HIS A 129 -4.42 -6.20 6.44
N GLY A 130 -3.89 -7.08 7.28
CA GLY A 130 -4.72 -7.91 8.16
C GLY A 130 -5.55 -7.05 9.13
N GLY A 131 -6.82 -7.41 9.35
CA GLY A 131 -7.73 -6.64 10.20
C GLY A 131 -7.33 -6.65 11.67
N GLN A 132 -7.38 -5.47 12.31
CA GLN A 132 -6.98 -5.29 13.71
C GLN A 132 -7.79 -6.13 14.71
N GLU A 133 -8.99 -6.56 14.33
CA GLU A 133 -9.89 -7.34 15.19
C GLU A 133 -9.54 -8.83 15.28
N TYR A 134 -8.66 -9.33 14.36
CA TYR A 134 -8.29 -10.75 14.35
C TYR A 134 -6.80 -11.03 14.16
N ALA A 135 -6.04 -10.08 13.60
CA ALA A 135 -4.68 -10.37 13.13
C ALA A 135 -3.75 -10.85 14.25
N TRP A 136 -3.83 -10.23 15.44
CA TRP A 136 -2.97 -10.59 16.56
C TRP A 136 -3.17 -12.02 17.03
N ASP A 137 -4.40 -12.40 17.38
CA ASP A 137 -4.71 -13.75 17.86
C ASP A 137 -4.44 -14.81 16.77
N PHE A 138 -4.79 -14.49 15.53
CA PHE A 138 -4.62 -15.40 14.40
C PHE A 138 -3.12 -15.67 14.12
N LEU A 139 -2.30 -14.64 13.96
CA LEU A 139 -0.88 -14.79 13.65
C LEU A 139 -0.10 -15.40 14.83
N LYS A 140 -0.48 -15.08 16.06
CA LYS A 140 0.06 -15.74 17.25
C LYS A 140 -0.22 -17.24 17.23
N GLY A 141 -1.46 -17.64 16.89
CA GLY A 141 -1.84 -19.04 16.77
C GLY A 141 -1.08 -19.76 15.64
N ILE A 142 -0.77 -19.09 14.54
CA ILE A 142 0.09 -19.62 13.45
C ILE A 142 1.51 -19.89 13.98
N LEU A 143 2.13 -18.94 14.68
CA LEU A 143 3.48 -19.09 15.20
C LEU A 143 3.59 -20.12 16.33
N GLU A 144 2.55 -20.32 17.12
CA GLU A 144 2.49 -21.42 18.11
C GLU A 144 2.53 -22.81 17.44
N GLN A 145 1.95 -22.94 16.24
CA GLN A 145 1.94 -24.18 15.46
C GLN A 145 3.21 -24.34 14.60
N HIS A 146 3.82 -23.22 14.19
CA HIS A 146 4.99 -23.17 13.30
C HIS A 146 6.09 -22.26 13.91
N PRO A 147 6.77 -22.71 14.99
CA PRO A 147 7.69 -21.85 15.76
C PRO A 147 8.95 -21.42 14.99
N ASP A 148 9.31 -22.09 13.92
CA ASP A 148 10.46 -21.73 13.07
C ASP A 148 10.08 -20.71 11.97
N LEU A 149 8.78 -20.53 11.69
CA LEU A 149 8.28 -19.58 10.72
C LEU A 149 8.57 -18.14 11.19
N LYS A 150 9.00 -17.28 10.26
CA LYS A 150 9.13 -15.83 10.53
C LYS A 150 7.99 -15.07 9.88
N ILE A 151 7.50 -14.05 10.56
CA ILE A 151 6.41 -13.21 10.06
C ILE A 151 6.77 -11.74 10.28
N ALA A 152 6.79 -10.97 9.19
CA ALA A 152 6.77 -9.51 9.26
C ALA A 152 5.42 -9.00 8.75
N THR A 153 4.95 -7.87 9.27
CA THR A 153 3.62 -7.36 8.92
C THR A 153 3.65 -5.91 8.44
N PHE A 154 2.90 -5.62 7.39
CA PHE A 154 2.66 -4.26 6.96
C PHE A 154 1.19 -3.89 7.16
N ASP A 155 0.97 -2.70 7.71
CA ASP A 155 -0.36 -2.12 7.97
C ASP A 155 -1.36 -3.13 8.57
N THR A 156 -0.84 -3.94 9.47
CA THR A 156 -1.57 -5.01 10.16
C THR A 156 -1.44 -4.77 11.66
N PRO A 157 -2.27 -3.90 12.24
CA PRO A 157 -2.14 -3.54 13.65
C PRO A 157 -2.55 -4.69 14.57
N PHE A 158 -1.74 -4.94 15.60
CA PHE A 158 -2.03 -5.91 16.64
C PHE A 158 -2.74 -5.24 17.80
N LYS A 159 -3.97 -5.66 18.09
CA LYS A 159 -4.75 -5.20 19.24
C LYS A 159 -5.40 -6.38 19.93
N ASP A 160 -5.51 -6.32 21.26
CA ASP A 160 -6.31 -7.26 22.03
C ASP A 160 -7.81 -6.91 21.97
N ALA A 161 -8.63 -7.74 22.64
CA ALA A 161 -10.07 -7.54 22.71
C ALA A 161 -10.50 -6.21 23.37
N ASN A 162 -9.58 -5.54 24.08
CA ASN A 162 -9.80 -4.22 24.70
C ASN A 162 -9.28 -3.07 23.83
N GLY A 163 -8.76 -3.38 22.64
CA GLY A 163 -8.18 -2.40 21.70
C GLY A 163 -6.77 -1.93 22.09
N GLN A 164 -6.11 -2.59 23.07
CA GLN A 164 -4.75 -2.26 23.47
C GLN A 164 -3.75 -2.83 22.46
N VAL A 165 -2.75 -2.01 22.09
CA VAL A 165 -1.66 -2.45 21.19
C VAL A 165 -0.91 -3.61 21.81
N GLN A 166 -0.71 -4.65 21.01
CA GLN A 166 -0.04 -5.89 21.37
C GLN A 166 1.18 -6.12 20.50
N LYS A 167 2.02 -7.08 20.89
CA LYS A 167 3.19 -7.55 20.14
C LYS A 167 3.18 -9.07 20.07
N ILE A 168 3.92 -9.61 19.13
CA ILE A 168 4.28 -11.02 19.05
C ILE A 168 5.81 -11.06 18.98
N ASP A 169 6.43 -11.81 19.88
CA ASP A 169 7.90 -11.90 19.93
C ASP A 169 8.47 -12.39 18.58
N GLY A 170 9.45 -11.67 18.05
CA GLY A 170 10.10 -11.98 16.79
C GLY A 170 9.31 -11.56 15.54
N VAL A 171 8.20 -10.83 15.68
CA VAL A 171 7.44 -10.23 14.58
C VAL A 171 7.67 -8.73 14.54
N THR A 172 8.17 -8.22 13.43
CA THR A 172 8.26 -6.79 13.18
C THR A 172 7.00 -6.30 12.48
N GLN A 173 6.37 -5.28 13.07
CA GLN A 173 5.26 -4.56 12.46
C GLN A 173 5.81 -3.30 11.80
N PHE A 174 5.41 -3.03 10.56
CA PHE A 174 5.73 -1.76 9.94
C PHE A 174 4.50 -1.13 9.27
N PHE A 175 4.53 0.19 9.19
CA PHE A 175 3.43 1.03 8.75
C PHE A 175 3.98 2.14 7.88
N GLN A 176 3.11 2.85 7.20
CA GLN A 176 3.44 4.16 6.64
C GLN A 176 3.54 5.18 7.78
N GLN A 177 4.31 6.24 7.57
CA GLN A 177 4.39 7.37 8.50
C GLN A 177 3.14 8.26 8.39
N ASP A 178 1.98 7.69 8.75
CA ASP A 178 0.66 8.30 8.54
C ASP A 178 0.50 9.68 9.20
N ALA A 179 1.03 9.85 10.41
CA ALA A 179 1.05 11.17 11.06
C ALA A 179 1.95 12.16 10.30
N GLY A 180 3.03 11.67 9.69
CA GLY A 180 3.92 12.43 8.80
C GLY A 180 3.20 12.88 7.54
N PHE A 181 2.42 12.00 6.89
CA PHE A 181 1.56 12.37 5.76
C PHE A 181 0.66 13.57 6.10
N ALA A 182 -0.04 13.47 7.23
CA ALA A 182 -0.95 14.51 7.64
C ALA A 182 -0.25 15.85 7.89
N ARG A 183 0.90 15.83 8.59
CA ARG A 183 1.71 17.03 8.86
C ARG A 183 2.14 17.70 7.55
N SER A 184 2.76 16.93 6.66
CA SER A 184 3.29 17.46 5.40
C SER A 184 2.20 18.07 4.52
N LEU A 185 1.02 17.45 4.47
CA LEU A 185 -0.13 17.99 3.71
C LEU A 185 -0.71 19.25 4.34
N VAL A 186 -0.79 19.33 5.68
CA VAL A 186 -1.19 20.57 6.35
C VAL A 186 -0.18 21.67 6.10
N GLU A 187 1.12 21.38 6.17
CA GLU A 187 2.18 22.35 5.85
C GLU A 187 2.08 22.85 4.41
N GLU A 188 1.71 21.99 3.47
CA GLU A 188 1.48 22.42 2.09
C GLU A 188 0.28 23.38 1.99
N LEU A 189 -0.83 23.10 2.69
CA LEU A 189 -1.96 24.05 2.75
C LEU A 189 -1.59 25.38 3.43
N LEU A 190 -0.73 25.36 4.46
CA LEU A 190 -0.21 26.58 5.10
C LEU A 190 0.65 27.40 4.13
N LYS A 191 1.50 26.74 3.33
CA LYS A 191 2.30 27.43 2.27
C LYS A 191 1.42 28.09 1.22
N LEU A 192 0.36 27.40 0.78
CA LEU A 192 -0.62 27.96 -0.17
C LEU A 192 -1.41 29.14 0.38
N ASN A 193 -1.51 29.25 1.70
CA ASN A 193 -2.21 30.31 2.42
C ASN A 193 -1.25 31.24 3.18
N LYS A 194 -0.03 31.44 2.66
CA LYS A 194 1.06 32.18 3.32
C LYS A 194 0.64 33.56 3.85
N ASP A 195 -0.16 34.31 3.12
CA ASP A 195 -0.56 35.65 3.52
C ASP A 195 -1.38 35.64 4.81
N LYS A 196 -2.26 34.65 5.02
CA LYS A 196 -3.01 34.44 6.27
C LYS A 196 -2.10 34.03 7.40
N VAL A 197 -1.20 33.08 7.12
CA VAL A 197 -0.22 32.60 8.11
C VAL A 197 0.68 33.74 8.59
N ASP A 198 1.16 34.57 7.70
CA ASP A 198 1.97 35.75 8.02
C ASP A 198 1.17 36.82 8.81
N ALA A 199 -0.14 36.90 8.60
CA ALA A 199 -1.04 37.75 9.39
C ALA A 199 -1.39 37.17 10.78
N GLY A 200 -0.96 35.94 11.07
CA GLY A 200 -1.29 35.22 12.32
C GLY A 200 -2.71 34.67 12.36
N GLU A 201 -3.32 34.50 11.19
CA GLU A 201 -4.67 33.93 11.03
C GLU A 201 -4.61 32.41 10.85
N ALA A 202 -5.57 31.68 11.43
CA ALA A 202 -5.71 30.26 11.20
C ALA A 202 -6.27 29.97 9.79
N VAL A 203 -5.73 28.95 9.12
CA VAL A 203 -6.21 28.49 7.81
C VAL A 203 -7.47 27.63 8.02
N ARG A 204 -8.55 27.95 7.28
CA ARG A 204 -9.86 27.31 7.39
C ARG A 204 -9.94 26.11 6.47
N ILE A 205 -10.03 24.91 7.05
CA ILE A 205 -9.94 23.64 6.35
C ILE A 205 -11.30 22.92 6.34
N LEU A 206 -11.73 22.47 5.18
CA LEU A 206 -12.72 21.39 5.05
C LEU A 206 -11.98 20.06 5.19
N GLN A 207 -12.20 19.35 6.30
CA GLN A 207 -11.56 18.08 6.57
C GLN A 207 -12.39 16.92 5.99
N VAL A 208 -11.76 16.11 5.13
CA VAL A 208 -12.35 14.89 4.59
C VAL A 208 -11.74 13.68 5.30
N GLN A 209 -12.47 13.13 6.27
CA GLN A 209 -11.96 12.11 7.20
C GLN A 209 -13.09 11.35 7.85
N GLN A 210 -13.01 10.04 7.91
CA GLN A 210 -13.91 9.16 8.68
C GLN A 210 -13.81 9.39 10.19
N GLY A 211 -14.81 8.92 10.93
CA GLY A 211 -14.82 8.94 12.40
C GLY A 211 -13.68 8.15 13.01
N ALA A 212 -13.31 8.47 14.25
CA ALA A 212 -12.30 7.71 15.01
C ALA A 212 -12.69 6.24 15.13
N GLY A 213 -11.70 5.34 14.99
CA GLY A 213 -11.89 3.89 15.05
C GLY A 213 -12.39 3.25 13.75
N TYR A 214 -12.56 4.02 12.66
CA TYR A 214 -12.94 3.47 11.37
C TYR A 214 -11.87 2.51 10.82
N ASN A 215 -10.63 2.97 10.71
CA ASN A 215 -9.48 2.14 10.46
C ASN A 215 -8.20 2.75 11.06
N SER A 216 -7.18 1.92 11.21
CA SER A 216 -5.94 2.31 11.88
C SER A 216 -5.14 3.38 11.12
N PRO A 217 -4.94 3.34 9.79
CA PRO A 217 -4.25 4.40 9.05
C PRO A 217 -4.91 5.77 9.24
N PHE A 218 -6.24 5.85 9.16
CA PHE A 218 -6.96 7.12 9.30
C PHE A 218 -6.83 7.70 10.70
N ASP A 219 -6.87 6.85 11.74
CA ASP A 219 -6.65 7.29 13.11
C ASP A 219 -5.21 7.84 13.29
N ARG A 220 -4.19 7.19 12.70
CA ARG A 220 -2.81 7.70 12.74
C ARG A 220 -2.64 9.01 11.95
N ARG A 221 -3.29 9.16 10.78
CA ARG A 221 -3.33 10.41 10.01
C ARG A 221 -3.98 11.54 10.81
N GLN A 222 -5.04 11.22 11.57
CA GLN A 222 -5.68 12.21 12.45
C GLN A 222 -4.73 12.75 13.53
N VAL A 223 -3.80 11.95 14.04
CA VAL A 223 -2.81 12.43 15.04
C VAL A 223 -2.01 13.60 14.50
N GLY A 224 -1.39 13.46 13.31
CA GLY A 224 -0.61 14.53 12.71
C GLY A 224 -1.43 15.79 12.35
N TYR A 225 -2.67 15.58 11.90
CA TYR A 225 -3.60 16.68 11.60
C TYR A 225 -4.02 17.44 12.88
N GLN A 226 -4.29 16.70 13.97
CA GLN A 226 -4.73 17.27 15.25
C GLN A 226 -3.70 18.22 15.87
N GLU A 227 -2.41 17.96 15.69
CA GLU A 227 -1.33 18.84 16.18
C GLU A 227 -1.47 20.28 15.69
N TYR A 228 -1.91 20.48 14.45
CA TYR A 228 -2.12 21.80 13.86
C TYR A 228 -3.43 22.45 14.31
N LEU A 229 -4.46 21.68 14.58
CA LEU A 229 -5.69 22.15 15.22
C LEU A 229 -5.39 22.63 16.64
N ASP A 230 -4.69 21.84 17.44
CA ASP A 230 -4.35 22.15 18.83
C ASP A 230 -3.42 23.37 18.92
N ALA A 231 -2.53 23.53 17.94
CA ALA A 231 -1.67 24.71 17.82
C ALA A 231 -2.40 25.97 17.30
N GLY A 232 -3.67 25.86 16.94
CA GLY A 232 -4.46 26.96 16.38
C GLY A 232 -3.97 27.46 15.02
N LYS A 233 -3.15 26.68 14.30
CA LYS A 233 -2.67 27.03 12.95
C LYS A 233 -3.72 26.79 11.87
N ILE A 234 -4.59 25.84 12.09
CA ILE A 234 -5.74 25.55 11.25
C ILE A 234 -7.01 25.48 12.08
N VAL A 235 -8.14 25.61 11.43
CA VAL A 235 -9.48 25.44 12.02
C VAL A 235 -10.36 24.67 11.04
N ASN A 236 -11.09 23.65 11.54
CA ASN A 236 -12.06 22.97 10.72
C ASN A 236 -13.30 23.84 10.48
N VAL A 237 -13.61 24.08 9.21
CA VAL A 237 -14.91 24.64 8.82
C VAL A 237 -16.00 23.60 8.99
N GLU A 238 -15.76 22.41 8.46
CA GLU A 238 -16.59 21.23 8.62
C GLU A 238 -15.72 19.99 8.48
N ARG A 239 -16.15 18.85 9.02
CA ARG A 239 -15.59 17.51 8.73
C ARG A 239 -16.64 16.71 7.99
N ILE A 240 -16.27 16.16 6.83
CA ILE A 240 -17.13 15.32 5.99
C ILE A 240 -16.49 13.97 5.72
N ALA A 241 -17.33 12.98 5.43
CA ALA A 241 -16.94 11.63 5.10
C ALA A 241 -17.93 11.01 4.11
N PRO A 242 -17.56 9.93 3.38
CA PRO A 242 -18.54 9.23 2.54
C PRO A 242 -19.68 8.66 3.40
N THR A 243 -20.87 8.62 2.84
CA THR A 243 -22.06 7.97 3.43
C THR A 243 -22.26 6.55 2.91
N ASP A 244 -21.49 6.16 1.89
CA ASP A 244 -21.44 4.83 1.29
C ASP A 244 -19.98 4.46 0.98
N ASP A 245 -19.42 3.61 1.82
CA ASP A 245 -18.01 3.18 1.71
C ASP A 245 -17.77 2.22 0.54
N GLN A 246 -18.81 1.53 0.06
CA GLN A 246 -18.72 0.65 -1.11
C GLN A 246 -18.56 1.45 -2.42
N ASN A 247 -19.05 2.69 -2.41
CA ASN A 247 -19.00 3.62 -3.53
C ASN A 247 -18.38 4.96 -3.07
N ALA A 248 -17.25 4.89 -2.36
CA ALA A 248 -16.67 6.00 -1.63
C ALA A 248 -16.43 7.25 -2.49
N THR A 249 -15.88 7.10 -3.69
CA THR A 249 -15.61 8.21 -4.61
C THR A 249 -16.89 8.94 -5.03
N SER A 250 -17.92 8.23 -5.49
CA SER A 250 -19.19 8.87 -5.88
C SER A 250 -19.94 9.45 -4.68
N SER A 251 -19.91 8.78 -3.54
CA SER A 251 -20.48 9.29 -2.28
C SER A 251 -19.78 10.58 -1.85
N MET A 252 -18.45 10.64 -1.92
CA MET A 252 -17.71 11.86 -1.57
C MET A 252 -17.98 13.02 -2.54
N ARG A 253 -18.14 12.74 -3.85
CA ARG A 253 -18.55 13.76 -4.80
C ARG A 253 -19.88 14.39 -4.37
N ASP A 254 -20.88 13.59 -4.07
CA ASP A 254 -22.22 14.06 -3.72
C ASP A 254 -22.23 14.80 -2.36
N VAL A 255 -21.51 14.28 -1.35
CA VAL A 255 -21.35 14.93 -0.04
C VAL A 255 -20.64 16.27 -0.18
N THR A 256 -19.56 16.31 -0.96
CA THR A 256 -18.80 17.55 -1.20
C THR A 256 -19.65 18.57 -1.94
N ALA A 257 -20.35 18.17 -3.01
CA ALA A 257 -21.24 19.08 -3.75
C ALA A 257 -22.32 19.70 -2.84
N ALA A 258 -22.92 18.91 -1.95
CA ALA A 258 -23.88 19.41 -0.98
C ALA A 258 -23.25 20.35 0.07
N THR A 259 -22.00 20.05 0.47
CA THR A 259 -21.27 20.88 1.44
C THR A 259 -20.88 22.22 0.83
N LEU A 260 -20.38 22.27 -0.39
CA LEU A 260 -20.01 23.52 -1.08
C LEU A 260 -21.17 24.51 -1.21
N GLN A 261 -22.42 24.01 -1.27
CA GLN A 261 -23.60 24.89 -1.30
C GLN A 261 -23.82 25.72 -0.02
N LYS A 262 -23.18 25.35 1.09
CA LYS A 262 -23.27 26.03 2.38
C LYS A 262 -22.29 27.20 2.50
N TYR A 263 -21.29 27.29 1.64
CA TYR A 263 -20.12 28.16 1.74
C TYR A 263 -19.94 29.03 0.48
N ASN A 264 -19.22 30.14 0.64
CA ASN A 264 -18.88 31.04 -0.46
C ASN A 264 -17.48 30.76 -1.03
N ASP A 265 -17.22 29.51 -1.45
CA ASP A 265 -15.98 29.06 -2.04
C ASP A 265 -14.74 29.47 -1.20
N THR A 266 -13.70 30.04 -1.81
CA THR A 266 -12.46 30.49 -1.14
C THR A 266 -12.67 31.61 -0.12
N ALA A 267 -13.85 32.30 -0.13
CA ALA A 267 -14.17 33.26 0.92
C ALA A 267 -14.41 32.61 2.28
N ASP A 268 -14.82 31.35 2.33
CA ASP A 268 -15.13 30.62 3.57
C ASP A 268 -14.21 29.42 3.82
N ILE A 269 -13.64 28.82 2.76
CA ILE A 269 -12.77 27.62 2.83
C ILE A 269 -11.42 27.94 2.18
N ASP A 270 -10.33 27.82 2.94
CA ASP A 270 -8.97 28.11 2.48
C ASP A 270 -8.27 26.90 1.88
N GLY A 271 -8.76 25.70 2.17
CA GLY A 271 -8.22 24.45 1.64
C GLY A 271 -9.01 23.23 2.06
N ILE A 272 -8.80 22.13 1.35
CA ILE A 272 -9.39 20.84 1.67
C ILE A 272 -8.27 19.84 1.95
N TRP A 273 -8.35 19.17 3.09
CA TRP A 273 -7.44 18.10 3.46
C TRP A 273 -8.18 16.76 3.41
N CYS A 274 -7.69 15.81 2.57
CA CYS A 274 -8.29 14.50 2.38
C CYS A 274 -7.38 13.40 2.96
N CYS A 275 -7.94 12.56 3.81
CA CYS A 275 -7.20 11.46 4.43
C CYS A 275 -6.90 10.28 3.49
N TYR A 276 -7.49 10.26 2.28
CA TYR A 276 -7.40 9.13 1.35
C TYR A 276 -7.70 9.56 -0.10
N ASP A 277 -6.97 8.98 -1.07
CA ASP A 277 -7.07 9.36 -2.49
C ASP A 277 -8.44 9.08 -3.12
N ALA A 278 -9.05 7.92 -2.83
CA ALA A 278 -10.38 7.61 -3.37
C ALA A 278 -11.46 8.59 -2.89
N TYR A 279 -11.31 9.18 -1.69
CA TYR A 279 -12.17 10.27 -1.23
C TYR A 279 -11.84 11.56 -1.97
N ALA A 280 -10.56 11.84 -2.14
CA ALA A 280 -10.07 13.03 -2.83
C ALA A 280 -10.51 13.09 -4.29
N GLN A 281 -10.59 11.96 -4.99
CA GLN A 281 -11.12 11.88 -6.35
C GLN A 281 -12.57 12.38 -6.43
N GLY A 282 -13.41 11.96 -5.49
CA GLY A 282 -14.79 12.46 -5.40
C GLY A 282 -14.86 13.96 -5.08
N VAL A 283 -14.04 14.44 -4.14
CA VAL A 283 -13.91 15.87 -3.81
C VAL A 283 -13.49 16.67 -5.04
N TYR A 284 -12.47 16.22 -5.76
CA TYR A 284 -11.98 16.88 -6.99
C TYR A 284 -13.07 17.00 -8.06
N GLN A 285 -13.84 15.93 -8.29
CA GLN A 285 -14.95 15.95 -9.24
C GLN A 285 -16.00 17.01 -8.85
N ALA A 286 -16.38 17.08 -7.57
CA ALA A 286 -17.32 18.10 -7.07
C ALA A 286 -16.79 19.53 -7.21
N LEU A 287 -15.52 19.77 -6.91
CA LEU A 287 -14.87 21.08 -7.11
C LEU A 287 -14.86 21.49 -8.58
N LYS A 288 -14.56 20.55 -9.46
CA LYS A 288 -14.56 20.77 -10.93
C LYS A 288 -15.96 21.11 -11.44
N GLU A 289 -16.99 20.38 -11.00
CA GLU A 289 -18.39 20.62 -11.35
C GLU A 289 -18.88 21.98 -10.83
N ALA A 290 -18.48 22.38 -9.63
CA ALA A 290 -18.80 23.67 -9.03
C ALA A 290 -17.98 24.84 -9.60
N ASN A 291 -16.98 24.56 -10.43
CA ASN A 291 -15.96 25.53 -10.86
C ASN A 291 -15.31 26.26 -9.69
N SER A 292 -15.04 25.55 -8.60
CA SER A 292 -14.43 26.06 -7.38
C SER A 292 -12.93 26.27 -7.56
N GLU A 293 -12.35 27.23 -6.85
CA GLU A 293 -10.90 27.52 -6.81
C GLU A 293 -10.25 27.03 -5.50
N ILE A 294 -10.96 26.34 -4.62
CA ILE A 294 -10.43 25.86 -3.34
C ILE A 294 -9.31 24.84 -3.60
N PRO A 295 -8.08 25.06 -3.06
CA PRO A 295 -7.00 24.08 -3.18
C PRO A 295 -7.27 22.87 -2.31
N MET A 296 -6.84 21.68 -2.77
CA MET A 296 -6.94 20.43 -2.02
C MET A 296 -5.64 19.65 -2.02
N VAL A 297 -5.46 18.84 -0.98
CA VAL A 297 -4.36 17.90 -0.80
C VAL A 297 -4.89 16.54 -0.30
N SER A 298 -4.16 15.45 -0.57
CA SER A 298 -4.58 14.11 -0.14
C SER A 298 -3.44 13.20 0.28
N VAL A 299 -3.77 12.16 1.02
CA VAL A 299 -2.88 11.03 1.23
C VAL A 299 -3.09 10.02 0.13
N ASP A 300 -2.03 9.30 -0.21
CA ASP A 300 -1.86 8.32 -1.28
C ASP A 300 -1.88 8.96 -2.69
N ILE A 301 -1.43 8.19 -3.68
CA ILE A 301 -1.39 8.62 -5.08
C ILE A 301 -1.52 7.41 -6.01
N CYS A 302 -2.39 7.52 -7.00
CA CYS A 302 -2.52 6.56 -8.09
C CYS A 302 -2.47 7.25 -9.46
N ASN A 303 -2.55 6.50 -10.55
CA ASN A 303 -2.48 7.06 -11.89
C ASN A 303 -3.63 8.01 -12.21
N GLU A 304 -4.82 7.81 -11.64
CA GLU A 304 -5.96 8.70 -11.82
C GLU A 304 -5.73 10.05 -11.11
N ASP A 305 -5.16 10.03 -9.91
CA ASP A 305 -4.83 11.24 -9.15
C ASP A 305 -3.80 12.10 -9.89
N ILE A 306 -2.77 11.46 -10.45
CA ILE A 306 -1.77 12.12 -11.30
C ILE A 306 -2.43 12.80 -12.49
N GLN A 307 -3.42 12.16 -13.14
CA GLN A 307 -4.17 12.78 -14.24
C GLN A 307 -4.96 14.01 -13.76
N PHE A 308 -5.62 13.93 -12.62
CA PHE A 308 -6.35 15.07 -12.04
C PHE A 308 -5.41 16.21 -11.61
N MET A 309 -4.26 15.90 -11.01
CA MET A 309 -3.23 16.89 -10.69
C MET A 309 -2.70 17.57 -11.95
N ALA A 310 -2.50 16.81 -13.04
CA ALA A 310 -2.01 17.33 -14.33
C ALA A 310 -3.00 18.30 -15.02
N GLU A 311 -4.29 18.30 -14.64
CA GLU A 311 -5.25 19.31 -15.10
C GLU A 311 -4.91 20.73 -14.58
N GLY A 312 -4.03 20.86 -13.59
CA GLY A 312 -3.49 22.11 -13.10
C GLY A 312 -4.43 22.93 -12.22
N LYS A 313 -5.51 22.33 -11.68
CA LYS A 313 -6.53 23.03 -10.89
C LYS A 313 -6.35 22.84 -9.38
N ASN A 314 -7.36 22.32 -8.72
CA ASN A 314 -7.51 22.30 -7.27
C ASN A 314 -6.51 21.38 -6.53
N TRP A 315 -6.16 20.21 -7.09
CA TRP A 315 -5.35 19.21 -6.40
C TRP A 315 -3.87 19.56 -6.43
N LYS A 316 -3.33 20.03 -5.29
CA LYS A 316 -2.01 20.66 -5.18
C LYS A 316 -0.89 19.73 -4.77
N ALA A 317 -1.20 18.71 -3.94
CA ALA A 317 -0.20 17.76 -3.49
C ALA A 317 -0.83 16.44 -3.02
N CYS A 318 -0.03 15.38 -3.10
CA CYS A 318 -0.28 14.10 -2.46
C CYS A 318 0.88 13.75 -1.53
N ALA A 319 0.57 13.16 -0.36
CA ALA A 319 1.57 12.53 0.49
C ALA A 319 1.57 11.02 0.21
N THR A 320 2.73 10.43 -0.05
CA THR A 320 2.86 9.01 -0.43
C THR A 320 4.18 8.42 0.06
N THR A 321 4.36 7.12 -0.15
CA THR A 321 5.65 6.42 -0.05
C THR A 321 6.06 5.88 -1.42
N ASN A 322 7.31 5.48 -1.56
CA ASN A 322 7.75 4.77 -2.75
C ASN A 322 7.39 3.28 -2.64
N TRP A 323 6.40 2.84 -3.39
CA TRP A 323 5.88 1.48 -3.31
C TRP A 323 6.87 0.42 -3.73
N THR A 324 7.79 0.73 -4.66
CA THR A 324 8.92 -0.15 -4.99
C THR A 324 9.89 -0.27 -3.83
N SER A 325 10.25 0.85 -3.19
CA SER A 325 11.10 0.83 -1.98
C SER A 325 10.43 0.08 -0.82
N ASN A 326 9.10 0.19 -0.68
CA ASN A 326 8.36 -0.55 0.34
C ASN A 326 8.44 -2.07 0.15
N GLY A 327 8.43 -2.56 -1.10
CA GLY A 327 8.59 -3.99 -1.40
C GLY A 327 9.98 -4.50 -1.03
N GLU A 328 11.02 -3.75 -1.37
CA GLU A 328 12.40 -4.06 -0.98
C GLU A 328 12.56 -4.06 0.55
N PHE A 329 12.08 -3.00 1.22
CA PHE A 329 12.11 -2.88 2.67
C PHE A 329 11.46 -4.09 3.37
N ALA A 330 10.27 -4.47 2.92
CA ALA A 330 9.54 -5.62 3.46
C ALA A 330 10.34 -6.92 3.35
N CYS A 331 11.02 -7.12 2.21
CA CYS A 331 11.87 -8.27 1.99
C CYS A 331 13.12 -8.24 2.87
N ARG A 332 13.76 -7.07 3.04
CA ARG A 332 14.93 -6.90 3.91
C ARG A 332 14.59 -7.22 5.38
N VAL A 333 13.49 -6.68 5.89
CA VAL A 333 13.02 -6.97 7.27
C VAL A 333 12.85 -8.47 7.46
N LEU A 334 12.09 -9.13 6.59
CA LEU A 334 11.83 -10.57 6.68
C LEU A 334 13.13 -11.40 6.58
N ALA A 335 14.04 -11.01 5.69
CA ALA A 335 15.34 -11.67 5.53
C ALA A 335 16.21 -11.54 6.79
N LEU A 336 16.24 -10.37 7.43
CA LEU A 336 16.97 -10.14 8.67
C LEU A 336 16.37 -10.93 9.84
N GLU A 337 15.03 -11.02 9.94
CA GLU A 337 14.38 -11.89 10.92
C GLU A 337 14.74 -13.35 10.75
N MET A 338 14.74 -13.87 9.50
CA MET A 338 15.13 -15.25 9.20
C MET A 338 16.61 -15.50 9.47
N ALA A 339 17.47 -14.49 9.31
CA ALA A 339 18.89 -14.54 9.65
C ALA A 339 19.17 -14.34 11.15
N GLY A 340 18.15 -14.02 11.97
CA GLY A 340 18.30 -13.71 13.39
C GLY A 340 19.02 -12.39 13.68
N GLN A 341 19.05 -11.47 12.71
CA GLN A 341 19.77 -10.19 12.78
C GLN A 341 18.85 -9.02 13.15
N TYR A 342 18.15 -9.16 14.28
CA TYR A 342 17.23 -8.14 14.78
C TYR A 342 17.92 -6.81 15.09
N ASP A 343 19.19 -6.83 15.54
CA ASP A 343 19.97 -5.60 15.80
C ASP A 343 20.07 -4.71 14.55
N ALA A 344 20.12 -5.30 13.34
CA ALA A 344 20.13 -4.54 12.08
C ALA A 344 18.76 -3.87 11.79
N ILE A 345 17.66 -4.50 12.20
CA ILE A 345 16.32 -3.91 12.13
C ILE A 345 16.22 -2.73 13.09
N GLU A 346 16.66 -2.92 14.35
CA GLU A 346 16.62 -1.90 15.41
C GLU A 346 17.58 -0.72 15.15
N ALA A 347 18.62 -0.91 14.33
CA ALA A 347 19.53 0.15 13.92
C ALA A 347 18.96 1.08 12.85
N SER A 348 17.90 0.68 12.15
CA SER A 348 17.23 1.48 11.14
C SER A 348 16.68 2.78 11.73
N SER A 349 16.78 3.88 10.98
CA SER A 349 16.26 5.19 11.42
C SER A 349 14.73 5.26 11.48
N CYS A 350 14.03 4.32 10.86
CA CYS A 350 12.58 4.22 10.91
C CYS A 350 12.06 3.29 12.02
N TYR A 351 12.96 2.71 12.84
CA TYR A 351 12.58 1.85 13.97
C TYR A 351 12.20 2.69 15.20
N ASP A 352 11.03 2.44 15.75
CA ASP A 352 10.58 3.07 16.99
C ASP A 352 11.07 2.30 18.22
N LYS A 353 12.05 2.86 18.91
CA LYS A 353 12.67 2.25 20.09
C LYS A 353 11.76 2.25 21.33
N GLU A 354 10.78 3.14 21.39
CA GLU A 354 9.84 3.23 22.51
C GLU A 354 8.76 2.16 22.39
N ILE A 355 8.18 2.02 21.19
CA ILE A 355 7.20 0.97 20.91
C ILE A 355 7.93 -0.38 20.82
N GLY A 356 9.05 -0.46 20.09
CA GLY A 356 9.81 -1.68 19.80
C GLY A 356 9.07 -2.64 18.86
N ALA A 357 9.78 -3.36 18.01
CA ALA A 357 9.22 -4.18 16.92
C ALA A 357 8.22 -3.41 16.02
N TRP A 358 8.43 -2.10 15.88
CA TRP A 358 7.61 -1.15 15.15
C TRP A 358 8.48 -0.28 14.27
N MET A 359 8.11 -0.15 13.00
CA MET A 359 8.83 0.70 12.04
C MET A 359 7.83 1.56 11.26
N GLU A 360 8.24 2.79 10.92
CA GLU A 360 7.42 3.68 10.11
C GLU A 360 8.17 4.10 8.84
N ILE A 361 7.68 3.66 7.69
CA ILE A 361 8.24 4.00 6.37
C ILE A 361 8.08 5.51 6.14
N PRO A 362 9.17 6.23 5.80
CA PRO A 362 9.12 7.67 5.58
C PRO A 362 8.16 8.10 4.48
N SER A 363 7.53 9.23 4.69
CA SER A 363 6.62 9.87 3.75
C SER A 363 7.34 10.84 2.82
N THR A 364 6.76 11.05 1.64
CA THR A 364 7.18 12.08 0.67
C THR A 364 5.96 12.84 0.17
N ILE A 365 6.16 14.11 -0.20
CA ILE A 365 5.17 14.92 -0.89
C ILE A 365 5.47 14.89 -2.40
N VAL A 366 4.42 14.68 -3.18
CA VAL A 366 4.41 14.88 -4.63
C VAL A 366 3.48 16.05 -4.94
N THR A 367 4.02 17.12 -5.51
CA THR A 367 3.27 18.33 -5.81
C THR A 367 2.70 18.33 -7.23
N GLN A 368 1.65 19.12 -7.44
CA GLN A 368 1.10 19.37 -8.77
C GLN A 368 2.16 19.91 -9.74
N GLU A 369 3.03 20.79 -9.27
CA GLU A 369 4.12 21.37 -10.08
C GLU A 369 5.07 20.29 -10.58
N GLN A 370 5.45 19.34 -9.72
CA GLN A 370 6.28 18.20 -10.10
C GLN A 370 5.60 17.32 -11.15
N VAL A 371 4.32 16.97 -10.95
CA VAL A 371 3.54 16.18 -11.91
C VAL A 371 3.46 16.90 -13.27
N MET A 372 3.25 18.21 -13.28
CA MET A 372 3.13 19.01 -14.49
C MET A 372 4.48 19.31 -15.16
N SER A 373 5.61 19.09 -14.49
CA SER A 373 6.95 19.38 -15.01
C SER A 373 7.34 18.47 -16.19
N LYS A 374 6.68 17.30 -16.32
CA LYS A 374 6.95 16.30 -17.35
C LYS A 374 5.64 15.70 -17.86
N SER A 375 5.54 15.42 -19.14
CA SER A 375 4.39 14.69 -19.71
C SER A 375 4.51 13.19 -19.46
N GLY A 376 3.36 12.51 -19.26
CA GLY A 376 3.31 11.05 -19.13
C GLY A 376 3.84 10.54 -17.78
N VAL A 377 3.71 11.34 -16.73
CA VAL A 377 3.98 10.90 -15.35
C VAL A 377 2.95 9.87 -14.95
N THR A 378 3.40 8.81 -14.33
CA THR A 378 2.62 7.71 -13.74
C THR A 378 3.26 7.30 -12.41
N VAL A 379 2.59 6.47 -11.62
CA VAL A 379 3.18 5.98 -10.36
C VAL A 379 4.45 5.15 -10.59
N GLU A 380 4.56 4.47 -11.75
CA GLU A 380 5.72 3.64 -12.10
C GLU A 380 6.96 4.46 -12.46
N ASN A 381 6.80 5.73 -12.85
CA ASN A 381 7.91 6.62 -13.17
C ASN A 381 7.95 7.90 -12.30
N LEU A 382 7.25 7.89 -11.17
CA LEU A 382 7.13 9.05 -10.28
C LEU A 382 8.48 9.56 -9.75
N GLN A 383 9.48 8.68 -9.62
CA GLN A 383 10.86 9.02 -9.27
C GLN A 383 11.51 10.02 -10.24
N ASP A 384 11.02 10.15 -11.45
CA ASP A 384 11.57 11.08 -12.45
C ASP A 384 11.25 12.54 -12.16
N VAL A 385 10.25 12.80 -11.31
CA VAL A 385 9.73 14.13 -10.99
C VAL A 385 9.64 14.42 -9.49
N ALA A 386 9.57 13.40 -8.66
CA ALA A 386 9.52 13.54 -7.20
C ALA A 386 10.87 14.01 -6.63
N ASP A 387 10.85 14.52 -5.42
CA ASP A 387 12.08 14.91 -4.70
C ASP A 387 12.98 13.71 -4.40
N ALA A 388 14.27 13.97 -4.13
CA ALA A 388 15.25 12.93 -3.82
C ALA A 388 14.85 12.05 -2.61
N SER A 389 14.04 12.56 -1.69
CA SER A 389 13.49 11.81 -0.57
C SER A 389 12.61 10.62 -1.01
N TYR A 390 12.00 10.69 -2.20
CA TYR A 390 11.18 9.61 -2.74
C TYR A 390 12.00 8.35 -3.09
N THR A 391 13.26 8.53 -3.48
CA THR A 391 14.18 7.44 -3.84
C THR A 391 15.24 7.15 -2.77
N ASP A 392 15.25 7.91 -1.67
CA ASP A 392 16.15 7.65 -0.55
C ASP A 392 15.82 6.32 0.13
N THR A 393 16.79 5.43 0.20
CA THR A 393 16.70 4.13 0.85
C THR A 393 17.59 4.01 2.08
N SER A 394 18.29 5.09 2.47
CA SER A 394 19.23 5.11 3.59
C SER A 394 18.59 4.80 4.95
N TRP A 395 17.28 4.89 5.04
CA TRP A 395 16.48 4.53 6.22
C TRP A 395 16.19 3.03 6.34
N MET A 396 16.42 2.24 5.29
CA MET A 396 16.13 0.80 5.30
C MET A 396 17.11 0.04 6.21
N PRO A 397 16.64 -1.01 6.90
CA PRO A 397 17.55 -1.88 7.64
C PRO A 397 18.48 -2.62 6.68
N THR A 398 19.74 -2.76 7.08
CA THR A 398 20.76 -3.40 6.25
C THR A 398 21.90 -3.99 7.11
N CYS A 399 22.69 -4.86 6.51
CA CYS A 399 23.90 -5.43 7.08
C CYS A 399 24.90 -5.78 5.96
N ASP A 400 26.13 -6.13 6.29
CA ASP A 400 27.22 -6.28 5.33
C ASP A 400 26.90 -7.22 4.16
N TRP A 401 26.40 -8.44 4.44
CA TRP A 401 26.07 -9.40 3.37
C TRP A 401 24.92 -8.91 2.46
N MET A 402 23.98 -8.16 3.05
CA MET A 402 22.83 -7.63 2.31
C MET A 402 23.27 -6.48 1.39
N VAL A 403 24.13 -5.58 1.85
CA VAL A 403 24.75 -4.53 1.03
C VAL A 403 25.54 -5.12 -0.11
N GLU A 404 26.31 -6.20 0.13
CA GLU A 404 27.11 -6.85 -0.92
C GLU A 404 26.20 -7.46 -2.01
N LEU A 405 25.07 -8.06 -1.65
CA LEU A 405 24.15 -8.70 -2.59
C LEU A 405 23.21 -7.72 -3.30
N LEU A 406 22.74 -6.68 -2.61
CA LEU A 406 21.81 -5.70 -3.18
C LEU A 406 22.52 -4.52 -3.84
N GLY A 407 23.76 -4.21 -3.44
CA GLY A 407 24.57 -3.12 -3.96
C GLY A 407 24.34 -1.78 -3.26
N HIS A 408 23.56 -1.76 -2.18
CA HIS A 408 23.27 -0.55 -1.39
C HIS A 408 22.73 -0.90 0.00
#